data_dfce24b6c256bd7cb6ebf357bee795c9
#
_entry.id   dfce24b6c256bd7cb6ebf357bee795c9
#
_cell.length_a   1.000
_cell.length_b   1.000
_cell.length_c   1.000
_cell.angle_alpha   90.00
_cell.angle_beta   90.00
_cell.angle_gamma   90.00
#
_symmetry.space_group_name_H-M   'P 1'
#
loop_
_entity.id
_entity.type
_entity.pdbx_description
1 polymer ?
#
loop_
_entity_poly.entity_id
_entity_poly.type
_entity_poly.pdbx_seq_one_letter_code
_entity_poly.pdbx_strand_id
1 'polypeptide(L)'
;MKTAIKLILIDLLIAQIVAPILIMIPCTIYLLVTTGDLDKVALTQMIMIPAQLAGQIMMGIYLWKAGYISKKKATWSPVSVPFLICSGLAILTAGFLVSALMGLLDWIPNIMEQSFDILQSGWGGILAIAIIGPVLEEILFRGAITRALLQQYNPTKAILISALLFGVFHINPAQILPAFLIGILLAWTYYKTGSLIPVSYTHLTLPTS
;
A
#
# COMPACT_ATOMS: atom_id res chain seq x y z
N MET A 1 -9.22 -17.21 -4.00
CA MET A 1 -8.06 -16.94 -4.87
C MET A 1 -8.36 -16.03 -6.05
N LYS A 2 -9.34 -16.34 -6.93
CA LYS A 2 -9.68 -15.53 -8.13
C LYS A 2 -9.90 -14.04 -7.80
N THR A 3 -10.67 -13.72 -6.75
CA THR A 3 -10.93 -12.33 -6.31
C THR A 3 -9.66 -11.60 -5.92
N ALA A 4 -8.75 -12.24 -5.17
CA ALA A 4 -7.50 -11.64 -4.75
C ALA A 4 -6.62 -11.28 -5.95
N ILE A 5 -6.40 -12.22 -6.86
CA ILE A 5 -5.61 -11.99 -8.09
C ILE A 5 -6.24 -10.89 -8.94
N LYS A 6 -7.57 -10.94 -9.15
CA LYS A 6 -8.29 -9.91 -9.91
C LYS A 6 -8.05 -8.50 -9.34
N LEU A 7 -8.17 -8.34 -8.02
CA LEU A 7 -8.01 -7.03 -7.37
C LEU A 7 -6.59 -6.50 -7.49
N ILE A 8 -5.58 -7.35 -7.32
CA ILE A 8 -4.17 -6.99 -7.50
C ILE A 8 -3.90 -6.56 -8.95
N LEU A 9 -4.38 -7.32 -9.93
CA LEU A 9 -4.19 -6.97 -11.34
C LEU A 9 -4.88 -5.65 -11.71
N ILE A 10 -6.06 -5.38 -11.17
CA ILE A 10 -6.76 -4.12 -11.40
C ILE A 10 -5.99 -2.96 -10.77
N ASP A 11 -5.51 -3.12 -9.53
CA ASP A 11 -4.74 -2.08 -8.87
C ASP A 11 -3.43 -1.77 -9.62
N LEU A 12 -2.69 -2.81 -10.00
CA LEU A 12 -1.47 -2.65 -10.81
C LEU A 12 -1.76 -1.97 -12.16
N LEU A 13 -2.86 -2.34 -12.83
CA LEU A 13 -3.28 -1.68 -14.07
C LEU A 13 -3.57 -0.19 -13.83
N ILE A 14 -4.32 0.14 -12.79
CA ILE A 14 -4.67 1.53 -12.45
C ILE A 14 -3.42 2.31 -12.06
N ALA A 15 -2.63 1.80 -11.12
CA ALA A 15 -1.50 2.53 -10.55
C ALA A 15 -0.30 2.64 -11.50
N GLN A 16 0.01 1.58 -12.27
CA GLN A 16 1.23 1.53 -13.09
C GLN A 16 0.99 1.93 -14.55
N ILE A 17 -0.25 1.96 -15.02
CA ILE A 17 -0.55 2.21 -16.43
C ILE A 17 -1.54 3.38 -16.57
N VAL A 18 -2.74 3.26 -16.01
CA VAL A 18 -3.83 4.21 -16.31
C VAL A 18 -3.55 5.59 -15.70
N ALA A 19 -3.22 5.65 -14.41
CA ALA A 19 -2.97 6.91 -13.73
C ALA A 19 -1.74 7.64 -14.29
N PRO A 20 -0.57 6.99 -14.51
CA PRO A 20 0.57 7.65 -15.15
C PRO A 20 0.26 8.19 -16.53
N ILE A 21 -0.44 7.45 -17.40
CA ILE A 21 -0.81 7.92 -18.74
C ILE A 21 -1.71 9.14 -18.67
N LEU A 22 -2.73 9.12 -17.80
CA LEU A 22 -3.66 10.27 -17.65
C LEU A 22 -2.95 11.54 -17.17
N ILE A 23 -1.97 11.42 -16.29
CA ILE A 23 -1.22 12.56 -15.77
C ILE A 23 -0.10 12.99 -16.73
N MET A 24 0.51 12.06 -17.45
CA MET A 24 1.59 12.33 -18.40
C MET A 24 1.14 13.32 -19.49
N ILE A 25 -0.08 13.16 -20.04
CA ILE A 25 -0.56 13.98 -21.14
C ILE A 25 -0.56 15.48 -20.78
N PRO A 26 -1.27 15.94 -19.73
CA PRO A 26 -1.28 17.36 -19.37
C PRO A 26 0.10 17.87 -18.92
N CYS A 27 0.91 17.04 -18.23
CA CYS A 27 2.25 17.43 -17.83
C CYS A 27 3.19 17.64 -19.02
N THR A 28 3.10 16.77 -20.04
CA THR A 28 3.88 16.91 -21.27
C THR A 28 3.50 18.18 -22.02
N ILE A 29 2.20 18.46 -22.17
CA ILE A 29 1.71 19.69 -22.82
C ILE A 29 2.20 20.92 -22.06
N TYR A 30 2.05 20.92 -20.74
CA TYR A 30 2.51 22.03 -19.90
C TYR A 30 4.01 22.30 -20.10
N LEU A 31 4.84 21.25 -20.03
CA LEU A 31 6.29 21.37 -20.15
C LEU A 31 6.69 21.93 -21.53
N LEU A 32 6.10 21.40 -22.61
CA LEU A 32 6.37 21.89 -23.96
C LEU A 32 5.96 23.36 -24.17
N VAL A 33 4.82 23.76 -23.61
CA VAL A 33 4.32 25.15 -23.75
C VAL A 33 5.18 26.13 -22.94
N THR A 34 5.67 25.72 -21.77
CA THR A 34 6.40 26.63 -20.86
C THR A 34 7.89 26.70 -21.13
N THR A 35 8.52 25.59 -21.52
CA THR A 35 9.98 25.50 -21.71
C THR A 35 10.40 25.34 -23.16
N GLY A 36 9.52 24.91 -24.03
CA GLY A 36 9.83 24.57 -25.43
C GLY A 36 10.61 23.26 -25.61
N ASP A 37 10.90 22.54 -24.52
CA ASP A 37 11.71 21.32 -24.53
C ASP A 37 11.04 20.22 -23.70
N LEU A 38 11.42 18.96 -23.97
CA LEU A 38 10.94 17.75 -23.31
C LEU A 38 12.05 17.15 -22.44
N ASP A 39 12.34 17.82 -21.32
CA ASP A 39 13.23 17.24 -20.31
C ASP A 39 12.54 16.06 -19.61
N LYS A 40 13.09 14.85 -19.85
CA LYS A 40 12.57 13.60 -19.29
C LYS A 40 12.65 13.54 -17.76
N VAL A 41 13.65 14.15 -17.15
CA VAL A 41 13.84 14.16 -15.69
C VAL A 41 12.78 15.07 -15.06
N ALA A 42 12.63 16.28 -15.57
CA ALA A 42 11.60 17.22 -15.12
C ALA A 42 10.20 16.63 -15.28
N LEU A 43 9.93 15.99 -16.44
CA LEU A 43 8.65 15.33 -16.70
C LEU A 43 8.37 14.19 -15.70
N THR A 44 9.35 13.33 -15.40
CA THR A 44 9.21 12.23 -14.43
C THR A 44 8.89 12.77 -13.03
N GLN A 45 9.63 13.78 -12.57
CA GLN A 45 9.38 14.41 -11.27
C GLN A 45 7.98 15.03 -11.18
N MET A 46 7.53 15.65 -12.27
CA MET A 46 6.24 16.32 -12.36
C MET A 46 5.06 15.33 -12.35
N ILE A 47 5.23 14.14 -12.93
CA ILE A 47 4.17 13.12 -13.06
C ILE A 47 4.04 12.31 -11.77
N MET A 48 5.11 12.00 -11.07
CA MET A 48 5.17 10.94 -10.08
C MET A 48 4.15 11.13 -8.94
N ILE A 49 4.16 12.27 -8.26
CA ILE A 49 3.22 12.54 -7.15
C ILE A 49 1.76 12.59 -7.61
N PRO A 50 1.40 13.36 -8.66
CA PRO A 50 0.03 13.37 -9.15
C PRO A 50 -0.47 12.01 -9.65
N ALA A 51 0.38 11.21 -10.32
CA ALA A 51 0.01 9.89 -10.78
C ALA A 51 -0.24 8.92 -9.61
N GLN A 52 0.62 8.96 -8.58
CA GLN A 52 0.44 8.18 -7.36
C GLN A 52 -0.91 8.50 -6.69
N LEU A 53 -1.20 9.78 -6.48
CA LEU A 53 -2.48 10.23 -5.88
C LEU A 53 -3.67 9.85 -6.76
N ALA A 54 -3.59 10.07 -8.07
CA ALA A 54 -4.65 9.70 -9.00
C ALA A 54 -4.93 8.19 -8.99
N GLY A 55 -3.89 7.34 -9.01
CA GLY A 55 -4.01 5.90 -8.91
C GLY A 55 -4.72 5.46 -7.63
N GLN A 56 -4.31 6.02 -6.49
CA GLN A 56 -4.92 5.75 -5.19
C GLN A 56 -6.39 6.16 -5.14
N ILE A 57 -6.74 7.34 -5.64
CA ILE A 57 -8.13 7.81 -5.70
C ILE A 57 -8.97 6.91 -6.62
N MET A 58 -8.46 6.59 -7.80
CA MET A 58 -9.15 5.72 -8.76
C MET A 58 -9.40 4.33 -8.18
N MET A 59 -8.41 3.74 -7.51
CA MET A 59 -8.58 2.44 -6.85
C MET A 59 -9.56 2.50 -5.69
N GLY A 60 -9.52 3.55 -4.87
CA GLY A 60 -10.51 3.79 -3.81
C GLY A 60 -11.94 3.86 -4.34
N ILE A 61 -12.15 4.62 -5.43
CA ILE A 61 -13.46 4.72 -6.13
C ILE A 61 -13.88 3.35 -6.67
N TYR A 62 -12.96 2.60 -7.28
CA TYR A 62 -13.24 1.27 -7.79
C TYR A 62 -13.70 0.32 -6.67
N LEU A 63 -12.94 0.26 -5.56
CA LEU A 63 -13.29 -0.60 -4.42
C LEU A 63 -14.65 -0.24 -3.83
N TRP A 64 -14.96 1.05 -3.75
CA TRP A 64 -16.26 1.53 -3.28
C TRP A 64 -17.40 1.15 -4.22
N LYS A 65 -17.30 1.47 -5.52
CA LYS A 65 -18.34 1.17 -6.51
C LYS A 65 -18.56 -0.32 -6.72
N ALA A 66 -17.49 -1.11 -6.68
CA ALA A 66 -17.55 -2.57 -6.81
C ALA A 66 -18.04 -3.30 -5.53
N GLY A 67 -18.34 -2.56 -4.44
CA GLY A 67 -18.89 -3.11 -3.20
C GLY A 67 -17.87 -3.86 -2.33
N TYR A 68 -16.58 -3.67 -2.56
CA TYR A 68 -15.53 -4.28 -1.73
C TYR A 68 -15.38 -3.59 -0.38
N ILE A 69 -15.70 -2.30 -0.27
CA ILE A 69 -15.70 -1.59 1.00
C ILE A 69 -16.91 -2.03 1.81
N SER A 70 -16.66 -2.66 2.93
CA SER A 70 -17.72 -3.17 3.80
C SER A 70 -18.49 -2.02 4.46
N LYS A 71 -19.83 -2.09 4.38
CA LYS A 71 -20.74 -1.19 5.11
C LYS A 71 -21.07 -1.69 6.53
N LYS A 72 -20.55 -2.86 6.92
CA LYS A 72 -20.80 -3.42 8.26
C LYS A 72 -20.11 -2.59 9.31
N LYS A 73 -20.86 -2.17 10.34
CA LYS A 73 -20.34 -1.38 11.46
C LYS A 73 -19.12 -2.04 12.13
N ALA A 74 -19.12 -3.37 12.24
CA ALA A 74 -18.00 -4.12 12.80
C ALA A 74 -16.66 -3.90 12.08
N THR A 75 -16.67 -3.71 10.74
CA THR A 75 -15.45 -3.44 9.96
C THR A 75 -14.78 -2.12 10.32
N TRP A 76 -15.54 -1.19 10.88
CA TRP A 76 -15.08 0.16 11.25
C TRP A 76 -15.20 0.40 12.76
N SER A 77 -15.33 -0.68 13.55
CA SER A 77 -15.46 -0.55 15.01
C SER A 77 -14.10 -0.26 15.64
N PRO A 78 -14.04 0.71 16.55
CA PRO A 78 -12.85 0.93 17.36
C PRO A 78 -12.62 -0.30 18.26
N VAL A 79 -11.37 -0.53 18.59
CA VAL A 79 -10.95 -1.51 19.60
C VAL A 79 -10.53 -0.76 20.88
N SER A 80 -10.29 -1.49 21.96
CA SER A 80 -9.87 -0.87 23.22
C SER A 80 -8.53 -0.14 23.08
N VAL A 81 -8.37 0.97 23.79
CA VAL A 81 -7.13 1.75 23.79
C VAL A 81 -5.90 0.93 24.16
N PRO A 82 -5.92 0.06 25.21
CA PRO A 82 -4.79 -0.84 25.48
C PRO A 82 -4.42 -1.74 24.31
N PHE A 83 -5.42 -2.25 23.57
CA PHE A 83 -5.15 -3.07 22.38
C PHE A 83 -4.46 -2.25 21.28
N LEU A 84 -4.88 -1.01 21.04
CA LEU A 84 -4.21 -0.12 20.07
C LEU A 84 -2.76 0.15 20.46
N ILE A 85 -2.51 0.47 21.73
CA ILE A 85 -1.15 0.72 22.25
C ILE A 85 -0.28 -0.54 22.08
N CYS A 86 -0.76 -1.70 22.55
CA CYS A 86 0.00 -2.95 22.45
C CYS A 86 0.25 -3.37 20.99
N SER A 87 -0.75 -3.23 20.12
CA SER A 87 -0.58 -3.56 18.69
C SER A 87 0.36 -2.58 17.98
N GLY A 88 0.29 -1.29 18.31
CA GLY A 88 1.23 -0.29 17.81
C GLY A 88 2.68 -0.59 18.25
N LEU A 89 2.90 -0.88 19.53
CA LEU A 89 4.22 -1.27 20.03
C LEU A 89 4.73 -2.56 19.40
N ALA A 90 3.87 -3.56 19.23
CA ALA A 90 4.23 -4.83 18.59
C ALA A 90 4.66 -4.63 17.13
N ILE A 91 3.93 -3.81 16.36
CA ILE A 91 4.26 -3.56 14.96
C ILE A 91 5.52 -2.70 14.83
N LEU A 92 5.73 -1.71 15.69
CA LEU A 92 6.97 -0.93 15.75
C LEU A 92 8.17 -1.83 16.04
N THR A 93 8.06 -2.69 17.07
CA THR A 93 9.13 -3.64 17.42
C THR A 93 9.42 -4.58 16.25
N ALA A 94 8.36 -5.11 15.60
CA ALA A 94 8.51 -5.95 14.42
C ALA A 94 9.18 -5.18 13.27
N GLY A 95 8.82 -3.92 13.04
CA GLY A 95 9.44 -3.06 12.05
C GLY A 95 10.96 -2.90 12.29
N PHE A 96 11.38 -2.61 13.52
CA PHE A 96 12.79 -2.53 13.87
C PHE A 96 13.54 -3.85 13.66
N LEU A 97 12.93 -4.99 14.04
CA LEU A 97 13.53 -6.32 13.83
C LEU A 97 13.66 -6.63 12.33
N VAL A 98 12.64 -6.31 11.54
CA VAL A 98 12.65 -6.48 10.09
C VAL A 98 13.69 -5.57 9.45
N SER A 99 13.81 -4.31 9.87
CA SER A 99 14.85 -3.39 9.39
C SER A 99 16.26 -3.91 9.72
N ALA A 100 16.47 -4.44 10.93
CA ALA A 100 17.74 -5.07 11.30
C ALA A 100 18.05 -6.29 10.44
N LEU A 101 17.04 -7.13 10.15
CA LEU A 101 17.18 -8.28 9.25
C LEU A 101 17.54 -7.82 7.83
N MET A 102 16.89 -6.77 7.32
CA MET A 102 17.17 -6.23 5.98
C MET A 102 18.57 -5.62 5.90
N GLY A 103 19.10 -5.05 6.98
CA GLY A 103 20.49 -4.61 7.07
C GLY A 103 21.53 -5.74 6.92
N LEU A 104 21.15 -7.00 7.16
CA LEU A 104 21.98 -8.18 6.86
C LEU A 104 21.83 -8.66 5.40
N LEU A 105 20.86 -8.12 4.68
CA LEU A 105 20.47 -8.49 3.32
C LEU A 105 20.64 -7.30 2.37
N ASP A 106 21.61 -6.43 2.61
CA ASP A 106 21.91 -5.20 1.87
C ASP A 106 22.23 -5.43 0.38
N TRP A 107 22.58 -6.69 0.02
CA TRP A 107 22.77 -7.12 -1.37
C TRP A 107 21.46 -7.20 -2.17
N ILE A 108 20.28 -7.15 -1.53
CA ILE A 108 18.99 -7.16 -2.24
C ILE A 108 18.75 -5.76 -2.84
N PRO A 109 18.56 -5.64 -4.18
CA PRO A 109 18.46 -4.35 -4.82
C PRO A 109 17.17 -3.61 -4.44
N ASN A 110 17.30 -2.33 -4.08
CA ASN A 110 16.19 -1.40 -3.96
C ASN A 110 16.01 -0.65 -5.28
N ILE A 111 15.14 -1.18 -6.15
CA ILE A 111 14.90 -0.60 -7.49
C ILE A 111 13.99 0.63 -7.46
N MET A 112 13.40 0.97 -6.30
CA MET A 112 12.46 2.07 -6.13
C MET A 112 13.06 3.26 -5.35
N GLU A 113 14.34 3.23 -5.01
CA GLU A 113 15.01 4.25 -4.18
C GLU A 113 14.80 5.66 -4.75
N GLN A 114 15.13 5.89 -6.01
CA GLN A 114 14.94 7.18 -6.66
C GLN A 114 13.45 7.64 -6.66
N SER A 115 12.52 6.70 -6.79
CA SER A 115 11.08 7.01 -6.74
C SER A 115 10.66 7.46 -5.35
N PHE A 116 11.18 6.83 -4.31
CA PHE A 116 10.93 7.24 -2.93
C PHE A 116 11.53 8.60 -2.61
N ASP A 117 12.73 8.91 -3.09
CA ASP A 117 13.36 10.22 -2.93
C ASP A 117 12.47 11.34 -3.49
N ILE A 118 11.92 11.13 -4.69
CA ILE A 118 10.99 12.09 -5.31
C ILE A 118 9.69 12.20 -4.49
N LEU A 119 9.10 11.08 -4.07
CA LEU A 119 7.86 11.07 -3.29
C LEU A 119 8.05 11.71 -1.90
N GLN A 120 9.22 11.57 -1.30
CA GLN A 120 9.53 12.17 0.01
C GLN A 120 9.94 13.64 -0.08
N SER A 121 10.25 14.16 -1.26
CA SER A 121 10.71 15.55 -1.44
C SER A 121 9.63 16.61 -1.23
N GLY A 122 8.34 16.24 -1.14
CA GLY A 122 7.24 17.18 -1.01
C GLY A 122 6.04 16.65 -0.21
N TRP A 123 5.29 17.56 0.41
CA TRP A 123 4.13 17.22 1.25
C TRP A 123 3.09 16.34 0.56
N GLY A 124 2.85 16.56 -0.74
CA GLY A 124 1.90 15.74 -1.51
C GLY A 124 2.34 14.29 -1.63
N GLY A 125 3.64 14.06 -1.84
CA GLY A 125 4.20 12.71 -1.89
C GLY A 125 4.21 12.05 -0.51
N ILE A 126 4.60 12.77 0.55
CA ILE A 126 4.54 12.27 1.94
C ILE A 126 3.10 11.86 2.29
N LEU A 127 2.11 12.70 1.98
CA LEU A 127 0.70 12.39 2.19
C LEU A 127 0.29 11.09 1.44
N ALA A 128 0.75 10.95 0.18
CA ALA A 128 0.44 9.80 -0.65
C ALA A 128 1.03 8.50 -0.10
N ILE A 129 2.31 8.49 0.30
CA ILE A 129 3.00 7.25 0.71
C ILE A 129 2.86 6.94 2.20
N ALA A 130 2.74 7.95 3.06
CA ALA A 130 2.70 7.75 4.51
C ALA A 130 1.28 7.66 5.09
N ILE A 131 0.26 8.15 4.39
CA ILE A 131 -1.11 8.20 4.92
C ILE A 131 -2.09 7.52 3.96
N ILE A 132 -2.25 8.04 2.74
CA ILE A 132 -3.29 7.57 1.82
C ILE A 132 -3.00 6.14 1.35
N GLY A 133 -1.75 5.88 0.95
CA GLY A 133 -1.29 4.55 0.51
C GLY A 133 -1.58 3.47 1.54
N PRO A 134 -1.02 3.54 2.76
CA PRO A 134 -1.25 2.55 3.81
C PRO A 134 -2.73 2.31 4.12
N VAL A 135 -3.55 3.37 4.18
CA VAL A 135 -4.99 3.20 4.43
C VAL A 135 -5.69 2.47 3.29
N LEU A 136 -5.40 2.81 2.04
CA LEU A 136 -5.97 2.13 0.87
C LEU A 136 -5.47 0.70 0.73
N GLU A 137 -4.22 0.43 1.05
CA GLU A 137 -3.67 -0.92 1.11
C GLU A 137 -4.41 -1.78 2.14
N GLU A 138 -4.74 -1.25 3.33
CA GLU A 138 -5.53 -1.99 4.31
C GLU A 138 -6.96 -2.26 3.81
N ILE A 139 -7.59 -1.31 3.14
CA ILE A 139 -8.90 -1.53 2.53
C ILE A 139 -8.83 -2.61 1.44
N LEU A 140 -7.81 -2.57 0.57
CA LEU A 140 -7.61 -3.55 -0.49
C LEU A 140 -7.26 -4.93 0.09
N PHE A 141 -6.21 -5.00 0.91
CA PHE A 141 -5.68 -6.29 1.37
C PHE A 141 -6.53 -6.89 2.49
N ARG A 142 -6.86 -6.14 3.55
CA ARG A 142 -7.61 -6.68 4.70
C ARG A 142 -9.10 -6.61 4.45
N GLY A 143 -9.59 -5.49 3.96
CA GLY A 143 -11.01 -5.28 3.68
C GLY A 143 -11.56 -6.15 2.56
N ALA A 144 -10.81 -6.39 1.50
CA ALA A 144 -11.27 -7.16 0.33
C ALA A 144 -10.57 -8.52 0.19
N ILE A 145 -9.23 -8.57 0.08
CA ILE A 145 -8.48 -9.78 -0.25
C ILE A 145 -8.50 -10.77 0.93
N THR A 146 -8.02 -10.37 2.11
CA THR A 146 -7.98 -11.25 3.30
C THR A 146 -9.37 -11.75 3.66
N ARG A 147 -10.37 -10.86 3.62
CA ARG A 147 -11.76 -11.24 3.86
C ARG A 147 -12.27 -12.30 2.88
N ALA A 148 -11.96 -12.17 1.59
CA ALA A 148 -12.33 -13.15 0.58
C ALA A 148 -11.59 -14.49 0.74
N LEU A 149 -10.32 -14.45 1.18
CA LEU A 149 -9.53 -15.65 1.46
C LEU A 149 -10.04 -16.40 2.69
N LEU A 150 -10.40 -15.69 3.76
CA LEU A 150 -10.98 -16.27 4.98
C LEU A 150 -12.32 -16.98 4.73
N GLN A 151 -13.03 -16.66 3.65
CA GLN A 151 -14.25 -17.38 3.25
C GLN A 151 -13.97 -18.71 2.53
N GLN A 152 -12.73 -18.92 2.05
CA GLN A 152 -12.37 -20.07 1.22
C GLN A 152 -11.33 -20.99 1.87
N TYR A 153 -10.55 -20.49 2.81
CA TYR A 153 -9.42 -21.17 3.43
C TYR A 153 -9.48 -21.06 4.96
N ASN A 154 -8.77 -21.97 5.64
CA ASN A 154 -8.56 -21.82 7.07
C ASN A 154 -7.75 -20.53 7.37
N PRO A 155 -7.84 -19.99 8.60
CA PRO A 155 -7.23 -18.70 8.94
C PRO A 155 -5.73 -18.63 8.65
N THR A 156 -4.97 -19.65 9.02
CA THR A 156 -3.53 -19.67 8.79
C THR A 156 -3.18 -19.55 7.32
N LYS A 157 -3.83 -20.35 6.47
CA LYS A 157 -3.61 -20.32 5.01
C LYS A 157 -4.04 -18.99 4.40
N ALA A 158 -5.17 -18.43 4.85
CA ALA A 158 -5.66 -17.14 4.37
C ALA A 158 -4.70 -15.99 4.72
N ILE A 159 -4.18 -15.97 5.95
CA ILE A 159 -3.20 -15.00 6.43
C ILE A 159 -1.91 -15.08 5.62
N LEU A 160 -1.33 -16.28 5.48
CA LEU A 160 -0.08 -16.47 4.75
C LEU A 160 -0.19 -16.11 3.28
N ILE A 161 -1.30 -16.49 2.61
CA ILE A 161 -1.53 -16.12 1.21
C ILE A 161 -1.70 -14.60 1.08
N SER A 162 -2.48 -13.97 1.96
CA SER A 162 -2.66 -12.51 1.93
C SER A 162 -1.36 -11.76 2.15
N ALA A 163 -0.54 -12.21 3.11
CA ALA A 163 0.76 -11.63 3.38
C ALA A 163 1.75 -11.81 2.21
N LEU A 164 1.77 -12.98 1.58
CA LEU A 164 2.61 -13.23 0.40
C LEU A 164 2.20 -12.32 -0.76
N LEU A 165 0.91 -12.21 -1.02
CA LEU A 165 0.40 -11.31 -2.06
C LEU A 165 0.72 -9.85 -1.74
N PHE A 166 0.66 -9.45 -0.46
CA PHE A 166 1.04 -8.11 -0.01
C PHE A 166 2.52 -7.82 -0.24
N GLY A 167 3.41 -8.77 0.08
CA GLY A 167 4.84 -8.64 -0.20
C GLY A 167 5.12 -8.48 -1.69
N VAL A 168 4.61 -9.40 -2.51
CA VAL A 168 4.83 -9.39 -3.98
C VAL A 168 4.22 -8.15 -4.64
N PHE A 169 3.13 -7.63 -4.10
CA PHE A 169 2.47 -6.42 -4.59
C PHE A 169 3.39 -5.19 -4.63
N HIS A 170 4.37 -5.11 -3.73
CA HIS A 170 5.31 -3.99 -3.70
C HIS A 170 6.29 -3.96 -4.88
N ILE A 171 6.45 -5.08 -5.64
CA ILE A 171 7.29 -5.22 -6.84
C ILE A 171 8.79 -4.95 -6.58
N ASN A 172 9.14 -4.19 -5.55
CA ASN A 172 10.50 -3.85 -5.15
C ASN A 172 11.14 -5.01 -4.36
N PRO A 173 12.21 -5.66 -4.84
CA PRO A 173 12.83 -6.78 -4.14
C PRO A 173 13.18 -6.50 -2.67
N ALA A 174 13.69 -5.31 -2.37
CA ALA A 174 14.01 -4.89 -1.00
C ALA A 174 12.77 -4.80 -0.08
N GLN A 175 11.58 -4.66 -0.63
CA GLN A 175 10.33 -4.53 0.14
C GLN A 175 9.52 -5.83 0.21
N ILE A 176 9.78 -6.83 -0.64
CA ILE A 176 8.98 -8.08 -0.68
C ILE A 176 9.01 -8.80 0.67
N LEU A 177 10.20 -9.05 1.22
CA LEU A 177 10.34 -9.78 2.49
C LEU A 177 9.82 -8.97 3.68
N PRO A 178 10.19 -7.69 3.88
CA PRO A 178 9.62 -6.86 4.95
C PRO A 178 8.10 -6.79 4.88
N ALA A 179 7.53 -6.50 3.71
CA ALA A 179 6.09 -6.39 3.54
C ALA A 179 5.38 -7.73 3.79
N PHE A 180 5.97 -8.87 3.41
CA PHE A 180 5.44 -10.18 3.74
C PHE A 180 5.38 -10.40 5.26
N LEU A 181 6.46 -10.14 5.99
CA LEU A 181 6.54 -10.34 7.44
C LEU A 181 5.56 -9.44 8.20
N ILE A 182 5.55 -8.16 7.88
CA ILE A 182 4.58 -7.20 8.44
C ILE A 182 3.15 -7.56 7.99
N GLY A 183 2.99 -8.01 6.76
CA GLY A 183 1.72 -8.47 6.20
C GLY A 183 1.05 -9.59 6.99
N ILE A 184 1.85 -10.51 7.57
CA ILE A 184 1.34 -11.58 8.47
C ILE A 184 0.71 -10.96 9.71
N LEU A 185 1.40 -10.02 10.37
CA LEU A 185 0.92 -9.37 11.59
C LEU A 185 -0.38 -8.57 11.33
N LEU A 186 -0.41 -7.79 10.26
CA LEU A 186 -1.58 -7.01 9.89
C LEU A 186 -2.78 -7.91 9.53
N ALA A 187 -2.57 -8.97 8.75
CA ALA A 187 -3.63 -9.92 8.40
C ALA A 187 -4.13 -10.71 9.63
N TRP A 188 -3.24 -11.07 10.55
CA TRP A 188 -3.60 -11.71 11.82
C TRP A 188 -4.40 -10.75 12.72
N THR A 189 -3.98 -9.50 12.84
CA THR A 189 -4.71 -8.46 13.60
C THR A 189 -6.12 -8.26 13.04
N TYR A 190 -6.25 -8.18 11.71
CA TYR A 190 -7.56 -8.12 11.05
C TYR A 190 -8.42 -9.37 11.33
N TYR A 191 -7.83 -10.57 11.24
CA TYR A 191 -8.54 -11.81 11.56
C TYR A 191 -9.07 -11.83 12.98
N LYS A 192 -8.30 -11.33 13.96
CA LYS A 192 -8.69 -11.31 15.38
C LYS A 192 -9.73 -10.25 15.71
N THR A 193 -9.68 -9.09 15.06
CA THR A 193 -10.54 -7.95 15.40
C THR A 193 -11.74 -7.80 14.46
N GLY A 194 -11.64 -8.28 13.22
CA GLY A 194 -12.61 -8.03 12.16
C GLY A 194 -12.71 -6.55 11.74
N SER A 195 -11.84 -5.68 12.27
CA SER A 195 -11.87 -4.24 12.04
C SER A 195 -10.66 -3.75 11.24
N LEU A 196 -10.88 -2.75 10.38
CA LEU A 196 -9.82 -2.06 9.64
C LEU A 196 -9.15 -0.97 10.48
N ILE A 197 -9.80 -0.43 11.51
CA ILE A 197 -9.25 0.66 12.33
C ILE A 197 -7.91 0.27 12.98
N PRO A 198 -7.79 -0.85 13.72
CA PRO A 198 -6.52 -1.19 14.34
C PRO A 198 -5.42 -1.50 13.32
N VAL A 199 -5.74 -2.11 12.20
CA VAL A 199 -4.71 -2.43 11.20
C VAL A 199 -4.23 -1.19 10.46
N SER A 200 -5.12 -0.26 10.10
CA SER A 200 -4.73 1.02 9.53
C SER A 200 -3.88 1.84 10.51
N TYR A 201 -4.29 1.90 11.78
CA TYR A 201 -3.53 2.57 12.83
C TYR A 201 -2.12 1.98 12.97
N THR A 202 -2.01 0.66 13.08
CA THR A 202 -0.70 0.00 13.22
C THR A 202 0.17 0.14 11.97
N HIS A 203 -0.42 0.09 10.77
CA HIS A 203 0.31 0.30 9.52
C HIS A 203 0.86 1.74 9.45
N LEU A 204 0.06 2.75 9.82
CA LEU A 204 0.49 4.15 9.86
C LEU A 204 1.59 4.43 10.89
N THR A 205 1.80 3.56 11.88
CA THR A 205 2.89 3.71 12.87
C THR A 205 4.21 3.08 12.40
N LEU A 206 4.23 2.37 11.27
CA LEU A 206 5.48 1.84 10.72
C LEU A 206 6.36 2.97 10.19
N PRO A 207 7.68 2.91 10.40
CA PRO A 207 8.59 3.82 9.71
C PRO A 207 8.47 3.58 8.20
N THR A 208 8.24 4.65 7.44
CA THR A 208 8.30 4.64 5.97
C THR A 208 9.77 4.62 5.57
N SER A 209 10.33 3.45 5.42
CA SER A 209 11.68 3.26 4.90
C SER A 209 11.64 2.86 3.44
#